data_249d5990e2b7d2396a8e6f3a0351da6c
#
_entry.id   249d5990e2b7d2396a8e6f3a0351da6c
#
_cell.length_a   1.000
_cell.length_b   1.000
_cell.length_c   1.000
_cell.angle_alpha   90.00
_cell.angle_beta   90.00
_cell.angle_gamma   90.00
#
_symmetry.space_group_name_H-M   'P 1'
#
loop_
_entity.id
_entity.type
_entity.pdbx_description
1 polymer ?
#
loop_
_entity_poly.entity_id
_entity_poly.type
_entity_poly.pdbx_seq_one_letter_code
_entity_poly.pdbx_strand_id
1 'polypeptide(L)'
;VKQLNSRPIDTIDLLSLPAFVGSMVWEARVLSRRELREFGDLDDATPEELSDPSLPPDPLVPVGYERRDTAASLAMLAGNVAVNLAVAGAVGAMGRAVYKRRIVDLGVTKWSLPVAMVAWDFLYYWDHRWMHEVRLFWANHVTHHSSERYNLSTALRQPWSGFLTSWVFLPMPLLGIPAHHVVKAAQLNLLYQYWIHTEAIDRLPKPTEAVFNTPSHHRVHHGANPQYLDKNYGGILIVWDKLFGTFEPEVRRIKYGLTKNIHTYNPIRIGYHEFVDIARDVRRASRWRDKLGYVFRCPGWQPAS
;
A
#
# COMPACT_ATOMS: atom_id res chain seq x y z
N VAL A 1 -31.82 -20.99 0.88
CA VAL A 1 -31.23 -19.69 1.21
C VAL A 1 -30.79 -19.77 2.66
N LYS A 2 -29.58 -20.34 2.96
CA LYS A 2 -29.00 -20.30 4.30
C LYS A 2 -28.52 -18.86 4.52
N GLN A 3 -29.04 -18.25 5.59
CA GLN A 3 -28.64 -16.94 6.07
C GLN A 3 -27.10 -16.86 6.17
N LEU A 4 -26.53 -15.90 5.46
CA LEU A 4 -25.20 -15.39 5.70
C LEU A 4 -25.21 -14.70 7.09
N ASN A 5 -25.00 -15.48 8.13
CA ASN A 5 -24.57 -14.94 9.42
C ASN A 5 -23.19 -14.35 9.18
N SER A 6 -23.13 -13.05 8.97
CA SER A 6 -21.90 -12.27 9.05
C SER A 6 -21.39 -12.39 10.47
N ARG A 7 -20.41 -13.27 10.70
CA ARG A 7 -19.62 -13.21 11.93
C ARG A 7 -18.85 -11.88 11.85
N PRO A 8 -18.98 -10.97 12.78
CA PRO A 8 -18.40 -9.64 12.70
C PRO A 8 -16.85 -9.62 12.75
N ILE A 9 -16.22 -10.72 13.14
CA ILE A 9 -14.75 -10.88 13.17
C ILE A 9 -14.45 -12.31 12.78
N ASP A 10 -13.68 -12.53 11.71
CA ASP A 10 -13.22 -13.87 11.31
C ASP A 10 -12.08 -14.31 12.26
N THR A 11 -11.96 -15.62 12.46
CA THR A 11 -10.90 -16.22 13.30
C THR A 11 -9.50 -15.79 12.82
N ILE A 12 -9.32 -15.51 11.53
CA ILE A 12 -8.07 -14.97 10.96
C ILE A 12 -7.76 -13.58 11.52
N ASP A 13 -8.76 -12.70 11.62
CA ASP A 13 -8.54 -11.34 12.13
C ASP A 13 -8.11 -11.36 13.60
N LEU A 14 -8.65 -12.28 14.38
CA LEU A 14 -8.33 -12.42 15.81
C LEU A 14 -6.95 -13.06 16.04
N LEU A 15 -6.57 -14.04 15.22
CA LEU A 15 -5.27 -14.71 15.32
C LEU A 15 -4.13 -13.88 14.69
N SER A 16 -4.44 -12.99 13.76
CA SER A 16 -3.44 -12.14 13.11
C SER A 16 -2.86 -11.06 14.05
N LEU A 17 -3.64 -10.56 15.00
CA LEU A 17 -3.20 -9.47 15.88
C LEU A 17 -1.98 -9.84 16.75
N PRO A 18 -1.94 -10.97 17.48
CA PRO A 18 -0.73 -11.41 18.19
C PRO A 18 0.45 -11.67 17.23
N ALA A 19 0.19 -12.19 16.04
CA ALA A 19 1.22 -12.43 15.04
C ALA A 19 1.82 -11.12 14.52
N PHE A 20 1.01 -10.07 14.29
CA PHE A 20 1.49 -8.74 13.92
C PHE A 20 2.36 -8.14 15.00
N VAL A 21 1.92 -8.15 16.26
CA VAL A 21 2.71 -7.63 17.38
C VAL A 21 4.03 -8.41 17.52
N GLY A 22 3.98 -9.74 17.48
CA GLY A 22 5.16 -10.59 17.61
C GLY A 22 6.17 -10.37 16.47
N SER A 23 5.68 -10.25 15.22
CA SER A 23 6.54 -9.98 14.06
C SER A 23 7.15 -8.59 14.10
N MET A 24 6.41 -7.56 14.51
CA MET A 24 6.93 -6.19 14.69
C MET A 24 8.03 -6.14 15.78
N VAL A 25 7.83 -6.84 16.90
CA VAL A 25 8.86 -6.93 17.96
C VAL A 25 10.11 -7.68 17.47
N TRP A 26 9.92 -8.76 16.69
CA TRP A 26 11.03 -9.47 16.07
C TRP A 26 11.79 -8.58 15.09
N GLU A 27 11.08 -7.94 14.18
CA GLU A 27 11.67 -7.03 13.19
C GLU A 27 12.43 -5.89 13.86
N ALA A 28 11.83 -5.23 14.87
CA ALA A 28 12.48 -4.14 15.59
C ALA A 28 13.85 -4.57 16.18
N ARG A 29 13.92 -5.81 16.72
CA ARG A 29 15.20 -6.36 17.22
C ARG A 29 16.20 -6.64 16.12
N VAL A 30 15.75 -7.12 14.96
CA VAL A 30 16.61 -7.39 13.80
C VAL A 30 17.17 -6.08 13.25
N LEU A 31 16.32 -5.08 13.03
CA LEU A 31 16.72 -3.80 12.47
C LEU A 31 17.62 -3.01 13.42
N SER A 32 17.35 -2.98 14.72
CA SER A 32 18.25 -2.34 15.70
C SER A 32 19.65 -2.96 15.72
N ARG A 33 19.75 -4.28 15.56
CA ARG A 33 21.07 -4.94 15.47
C ARG A 33 21.78 -4.64 14.15
N ARG A 34 21.03 -4.43 13.08
CA ARG A 34 21.56 -4.07 11.77
C ARG A 34 22.07 -2.64 11.78
N GLU A 35 21.29 -1.71 12.32
CA GLU A 35 21.67 -0.32 12.53
C GLU A 35 22.99 -0.20 13.31
N LEU A 36 23.12 -0.91 14.45
CA LEU A 36 24.35 -0.94 15.24
C LEU A 36 25.56 -1.49 14.50
N ARG A 37 25.38 -2.40 13.53
CA ARG A 37 26.48 -2.95 12.72
C ARG A 37 26.87 -2.03 11.55
N GLU A 38 25.88 -1.43 10.90
CA GLU A 38 26.12 -0.61 9.71
C GLU A 38 26.56 0.82 10.06
N PHE A 39 26.19 1.34 11.24
CA PHE A 39 26.48 2.70 11.67
C PHE A 39 27.49 2.78 12.85
N GLY A 40 27.68 1.69 13.61
CA GLY A 40 28.70 1.65 14.66
C GLY A 40 30.12 1.79 14.11
N ASP A 41 30.34 1.39 12.86
CA ASP A 41 31.61 1.54 12.16
C ASP A 41 31.77 2.92 11.48
N LEU A 42 30.69 3.74 11.41
CA LEU A 42 30.69 5.04 10.73
C LEU A 42 30.87 6.22 11.70
N ASP A 43 30.71 6.01 13.01
CA ASP A 43 30.94 7.08 14.01
C ASP A 43 32.44 7.56 14.03
N ASP A 44 33.34 6.75 13.51
CA ASP A 44 34.77 7.08 13.35
C ASP A 44 35.15 7.43 11.89
N ALA A 45 34.21 7.46 10.95
CA ALA A 45 34.50 7.70 9.54
C ALA A 45 34.76 9.19 9.25
N THR A 46 35.82 9.46 8.50
CA THR A 46 36.19 10.81 8.06
C THR A 46 35.20 11.35 6.99
N PRO A 47 35.07 12.70 6.86
CA PRO A 47 34.21 13.29 5.79
C PRO A 47 34.61 12.85 4.37
N GLU A 48 35.84 12.41 4.17
CA GLU A 48 36.36 11.93 2.88
C GLU A 48 35.89 10.49 2.58
N GLU A 49 35.83 9.63 3.59
CA GLU A 49 35.27 8.27 3.51
C GLU A 49 33.76 8.32 3.32
N LEU A 50 33.04 9.28 3.91
CA LEU A 50 31.60 9.48 3.72
C LEU A 50 31.24 9.99 2.30
N SER A 51 32.21 10.50 1.54
CA SER A 51 32.02 10.97 0.15
C SER A 51 32.29 9.90 -0.91
N ASP A 52 32.71 8.69 -0.52
CA ASP A 52 32.97 7.57 -1.43
C ASP A 52 31.69 7.13 -2.15
N PRO A 53 31.65 7.19 -3.50
CA PRO A 53 30.48 6.74 -4.27
C PRO A 53 30.18 5.23 -4.15
N SER A 54 31.12 4.42 -3.61
CA SER A 54 30.93 2.99 -3.34
C SER A 54 30.23 2.71 -2.02
N LEU A 55 30.20 3.72 -1.11
CA LEU A 55 29.42 3.61 0.11
C LEU A 55 27.90 3.63 -0.19
N PRO A 56 27.10 2.94 0.64
CA PRO A 56 25.66 3.00 0.48
C PRO A 56 25.22 4.48 0.53
N PRO A 57 24.45 4.98 -0.47
CA PRO A 57 24.11 6.38 -0.57
C PRO A 57 23.29 6.80 0.64
N ASP A 58 23.72 7.89 1.26
CA ASP A 58 23.09 8.61 2.36
C ASP A 58 22.91 7.81 3.67
N PRO A 59 23.92 7.88 4.57
CA PRO A 59 23.84 7.28 5.92
C PRO A 59 22.69 7.88 6.76
N LEU A 60 21.99 8.90 6.26
CA LEU A 60 20.92 9.61 6.95
C LEU A 60 19.53 9.01 6.68
N VAL A 61 19.39 7.90 5.93
CA VAL A 61 18.09 7.24 5.80
C VAL A 61 17.77 6.49 7.08
N PRO A 62 16.79 6.95 7.87
CA PRO A 62 16.51 6.35 9.16
C PRO A 62 15.93 4.94 9.01
N VAL A 63 16.58 3.96 9.63
CA VAL A 63 16.17 2.54 9.65
C VAL A 63 15.32 2.25 10.89
N GLY A 64 14.49 1.21 10.82
CA GLY A 64 13.77 0.67 11.97
C GLY A 64 12.56 1.48 12.42
N TYR A 65 12.26 1.43 13.71
CA TYR A 65 11.02 1.94 14.31
C TYR A 65 11.24 3.28 15.01
N GLU A 66 10.35 4.24 14.74
CA GLU A 66 10.21 5.48 15.50
C GLU A 66 8.83 5.46 16.19
N ARG A 67 8.78 5.73 17.51
CA ARG A 67 7.57 5.57 18.34
C ARG A 67 6.38 6.39 17.86
N ARG A 68 6.61 7.64 17.44
CA ARG A 68 5.52 8.53 16.98
C ARG A 68 5.00 8.10 15.61
N ASP A 69 5.91 7.65 14.72
CA ASP A 69 5.54 7.15 13.41
C ASP A 69 4.73 5.86 13.51
N THR A 70 5.19 4.92 14.35
CA THR A 70 4.46 3.68 14.65
C THR A 70 3.08 3.97 15.27
N ALA A 71 3.01 4.89 16.24
CA ALA A 71 1.73 5.29 16.84
C ALA A 71 0.79 5.92 15.81
N ALA A 72 1.31 6.74 14.89
CA ALA A 72 0.53 7.29 13.79
C ALA A 72 0.00 6.18 12.85
N SER A 73 0.83 5.19 12.51
CA SER A 73 0.43 4.04 11.70
C SER A 73 -0.70 3.23 12.36
N LEU A 74 -0.60 2.98 13.66
CA LEU A 74 -1.66 2.29 14.43
C LEU A 74 -2.94 3.13 14.54
N ALA A 75 -2.83 4.45 14.71
CA ALA A 75 -4.00 5.34 14.71
C ALA A 75 -4.68 5.37 13.33
N MET A 76 -3.91 5.33 12.25
CA MET A 76 -4.45 5.22 10.89
C MET A 76 -5.17 3.89 10.69
N LEU A 77 -4.63 2.77 11.17
CA LEU A 77 -5.33 1.47 11.16
C LEU A 77 -6.64 1.53 11.92
N ALA A 78 -6.66 2.08 13.14
CA ALA A 78 -7.86 2.15 13.97
C ALA A 78 -8.97 2.97 13.27
N GLY A 79 -8.63 4.11 12.68
CA GLY A 79 -9.56 4.92 11.90
C GLY A 79 -10.04 4.20 10.63
N ASN A 80 -9.15 3.50 9.92
CA ASN A 80 -9.51 2.69 8.76
C ASN A 80 -10.52 1.60 9.13
N VAL A 81 -10.29 0.85 10.21
CA VAL A 81 -11.22 -0.18 10.70
C VAL A 81 -12.58 0.44 11.02
N ALA A 82 -12.60 1.56 11.74
CA ALA A 82 -13.85 2.25 12.10
C ALA A 82 -14.65 2.69 10.87
N VAL A 83 -13.99 3.30 9.87
CA VAL A 83 -14.64 3.71 8.62
C VAL A 83 -15.12 2.49 7.82
N ASN A 84 -14.30 1.45 7.69
CA ASN A 84 -14.68 0.24 6.96
C ASN A 84 -15.90 -0.44 7.60
N LEU A 85 -15.99 -0.50 8.93
CA LEU A 85 -17.17 -0.99 9.62
C LEU A 85 -18.41 -0.13 9.32
N ALA A 86 -18.25 1.20 9.31
CA ALA A 86 -19.35 2.12 9.03
C ALA A 86 -19.90 1.98 7.59
N VAL A 87 -19.03 1.74 6.60
CA VAL A 87 -19.42 1.66 5.17
C VAL A 87 -19.69 0.22 4.69
N ALA A 88 -19.32 -0.80 5.46
CA ALA A 88 -19.39 -2.22 5.07
C ALA A 88 -20.79 -2.62 4.55
N GLY A 89 -21.85 -2.12 5.19
CA GLY A 89 -23.24 -2.37 4.78
C GLY A 89 -23.52 -1.87 3.37
N ALA A 90 -23.10 -0.65 3.05
CA ALA A 90 -23.30 -0.03 1.74
C ALA A 90 -22.47 -0.71 0.65
N VAL A 91 -21.19 -0.94 0.90
CA VAL A 91 -20.28 -1.65 -0.04
C VAL A 91 -20.79 -3.07 -0.30
N GLY A 92 -21.18 -3.79 0.75
CA GLY A 92 -21.76 -5.12 0.63
C GLY A 92 -23.10 -5.12 -0.14
N ALA A 93 -23.96 -4.10 0.03
CA ALA A 93 -25.22 -3.96 -0.72
C ALA A 93 -24.94 -3.73 -2.20
N MET A 94 -23.97 -2.87 -2.54
CA MET A 94 -23.53 -2.62 -3.90
C MET A 94 -23.01 -3.93 -4.55
N GLY A 95 -22.12 -4.66 -3.89
CA GLY A 95 -21.61 -5.93 -4.39
C GLY A 95 -22.72 -6.96 -4.62
N ARG A 96 -23.70 -7.07 -3.70
CA ARG A 96 -24.87 -7.95 -3.87
C ARG A 96 -25.77 -7.52 -5.02
N ALA A 97 -25.97 -6.22 -5.23
CA ALA A 97 -26.77 -5.69 -6.34
C ALA A 97 -26.14 -6.04 -7.69
N VAL A 98 -24.82 -5.93 -7.80
CA VAL A 98 -24.07 -6.33 -9.00
C VAL A 98 -24.11 -7.83 -9.18
N TYR A 99 -23.89 -8.63 -8.12
CA TYR A 99 -23.94 -10.09 -8.19
C TYR A 99 -25.30 -10.62 -8.67
N LYS A 100 -26.41 -9.97 -8.32
CA LYS A 100 -27.74 -10.31 -8.87
C LYS A 100 -27.82 -10.14 -10.38
N ARG A 101 -27.00 -9.29 -10.97
CA ARG A 101 -26.91 -9.02 -12.41
C ARG A 101 -25.73 -9.73 -13.09
N ARG A 102 -25.14 -10.70 -12.43
CA ARG A 102 -24.00 -11.42 -12.96
C ARG A 102 -24.26 -12.00 -14.35
N ILE A 103 -23.25 -11.91 -15.19
CA ILE A 103 -23.30 -12.40 -16.59
C ILE A 103 -22.88 -13.87 -16.70
N VAL A 104 -22.14 -14.37 -15.68
CA VAL A 104 -21.74 -15.78 -15.54
C VAL A 104 -22.04 -16.22 -14.11
N ASP A 105 -22.32 -17.47 -13.88
CA ASP A 105 -22.42 -18.06 -12.54
C ASP A 105 -21.30 -19.07 -12.33
N LEU A 106 -20.22 -18.65 -11.73
CA LEU A 106 -19.07 -19.53 -11.43
C LEU A 106 -19.36 -20.49 -10.28
N GLY A 107 -20.43 -20.22 -9.52
CA GLY A 107 -20.82 -21.03 -8.36
C GLY A 107 -19.72 -21.15 -7.29
N VAL A 108 -19.85 -22.15 -6.43
CA VAL A 108 -18.85 -22.48 -5.40
C VAL A 108 -18.23 -23.83 -5.71
N THR A 109 -17.01 -23.83 -6.19
CA THR A 109 -16.19 -24.99 -6.49
C THR A 109 -14.85 -24.91 -5.76
N LYS A 110 -14.05 -25.97 -5.81
CA LYS A 110 -12.67 -25.93 -5.28
C LYS A 110 -11.78 -24.88 -5.96
N TRP A 111 -12.14 -24.43 -7.18
CA TRP A 111 -11.40 -23.44 -7.94
C TRP A 111 -11.87 -21.99 -7.73
N SER A 112 -13.03 -21.80 -7.10
CA SER A 112 -13.63 -20.45 -6.97
C SER A 112 -12.74 -19.49 -6.17
N LEU A 113 -12.09 -19.94 -5.11
CA LEU A 113 -11.16 -19.12 -4.34
C LEU A 113 -9.85 -18.82 -5.09
N PRO A 114 -9.14 -19.82 -5.68
CA PRO A 114 -7.99 -19.55 -6.55
C PRO A 114 -8.29 -18.56 -7.67
N VAL A 115 -9.41 -18.70 -8.36
CA VAL A 115 -9.86 -17.75 -9.40
C VAL A 115 -10.11 -16.36 -8.79
N ALA A 116 -10.78 -16.30 -7.65
CA ALA A 116 -11.01 -15.02 -6.95
C ALA A 116 -9.69 -14.36 -6.54
N MET A 117 -8.69 -15.13 -6.09
CA MET A 117 -7.36 -14.61 -5.72
C MET A 117 -6.65 -13.97 -6.93
N VAL A 118 -6.62 -14.66 -8.07
CA VAL A 118 -5.99 -14.11 -9.28
C VAL A 118 -6.75 -12.90 -9.81
N ALA A 119 -8.09 -12.95 -9.82
CA ALA A 119 -8.91 -11.83 -10.27
C ALA A 119 -8.75 -10.61 -9.34
N TRP A 120 -8.73 -10.83 -8.02
CA TRP A 120 -8.47 -9.77 -7.05
C TRP A 120 -7.10 -9.13 -7.28
N ASP A 121 -6.05 -9.94 -7.37
CA ASP A 121 -4.67 -9.48 -7.50
C ASP A 121 -4.45 -8.70 -8.80
N PHE A 122 -5.09 -9.12 -9.90
CA PHE A 122 -5.11 -8.38 -11.16
C PHE A 122 -5.81 -7.02 -11.03
N LEU A 123 -7.00 -6.99 -10.42
CA LEU A 123 -7.75 -5.74 -10.20
C LEU A 123 -7.02 -4.83 -9.20
N TYR A 124 -6.38 -5.42 -8.18
CA TYR A 124 -5.56 -4.69 -7.22
C TYR A 124 -4.39 -3.98 -7.91
N TYR A 125 -3.69 -4.63 -8.86
CA TYR A 125 -2.64 -3.98 -9.64
C TYR A 125 -3.15 -2.70 -10.32
N TRP A 126 -4.31 -2.74 -10.96
CA TRP A 126 -4.91 -1.57 -11.62
C TRP A 126 -5.40 -0.51 -10.64
N ASP A 127 -6.03 -0.92 -9.55
CA ASP A 127 -6.45 -0.02 -8.47
C ASP A 127 -5.24 0.71 -7.88
N HIS A 128 -4.19 -0.03 -7.55
CA HIS A 128 -2.96 0.50 -6.98
C HIS A 128 -2.21 1.43 -7.96
N ARG A 129 -2.13 1.05 -9.23
CA ARG A 129 -1.56 1.88 -10.27
C ARG A 129 -2.34 3.19 -10.43
N TRP A 130 -3.66 3.15 -10.47
CA TRP A 130 -4.48 4.37 -10.54
C TRP A 130 -4.35 5.22 -9.28
N MET A 131 -4.17 4.62 -8.12
CA MET A 131 -3.89 5.36 -6.89
C MET A 131 -2.58 6.16 -6.96
N HIS A 132 -1.65 5.81 -7.83
CA HIS A 132 -0.43 6.58 -8.09
C HIS A 132 -0.57 7.54 -9.27
N GLU A 133 -1.28 7.16 -10.32
CA GLU A 133 -1.36 7.93 -11.57
C GLU A 133 -2.48 8.98 -11.57
N VAL A 134 -3.49 8.88 -10.69
CA VAL A 134 -4.62 9.81 -10.61
C VAL A 134 -4.63 10.51 -9.26
N ARG A 135 -4.49 11.84 -9.26
CA ARG A 135 -4.27 12.62 -8.04
C ARG A 135 -5.38 12.44 -6.98
N LEU A 136 -6.65 12.31 -7.39
CA LEU A 136 -7.76 12.05 -6.47
C LEU A 136 -7.59 10.70 -5.74
N PHE A 137 -7.11 9.68 -6.45
CA PHE A 137 -6.89 8.36 -5.86
C PHE A 137 -5.56 8.33 -5.09
N TRP A 138 -4.55 9.09 -5.55
CA TRP A 138 -3.34 9.34 -4.78
C TRP A 138 -3.63 9.97 -3.42
N ALA A 139 -4.57 10.92 -3.35
CA ALA A 139 -4.99 11.52 -2.08
C ALA A 139 -5.49 10.50 -1.04
N ASN A 140 -6.01 9.36 -1.51
CA ASN A 140 -6.29 8.21 -0.66
C ASN A 140 -5.01 7.46 -0.26
N HIS A 141 -4.11 7.18 -1.22
CA HIS A 141 -2.97 6.29 -1.04
C HIS A 141 -1.71 6.97 -0.46
N VAL A 142 -1.54 8.27 -0.65
CA VAL A 142 -0.42 9.06 -0.11
C VAL A 142 -0.24 8.90 1.41
N THR A 143 -1.32 8.66 2.12
CA THR A 143 -1.31 8.30 3.54
C THR A 143 -0.34 7.15 3.83
N HIS A 144 -0.43 6.09 3.04
CA HIS A 144 0.38 4.89 3.16
C HIS A 144 1.87 5.16 2.90
N HIS A 145 2.18 5.97 1.90
CA HIS A 145 3.55 6.37 1.54
C HIS A 145 4.14 7.48 2.42
N SER A 146 3.36 8.09 3.32
CA SER A 146 3.79 9.28 4.08
C SER A 146 4.74 9.00 5.24
N SER A 147 5.03 7.74 5.56
CA SER A 147 6.05 7.40 6.56
C SER A 147 7.45 7.59 6.00
N GLU A 148 8.30 8.28 6.74
CA GLU A 148 9.74 8.40 6.44
C GLU A 148 10.53 7.19 6.99
N ARG A 149 9.83 6.23 7.61
CA ARG A 149 10.33 4.94 8.08
C ARG A 149 9.67 3.81 7.31
N TYR A 150 10.37 2.71 7.15
CA TYR A 150 9.82 1.53 6.48
C TYR A 150 10.02 0.28 7.33
N ASN A 151 8.92 -0.29 7.78
CA ASN A 151 8.89 -1.48 8.63
C ASN A 151 7.46 -2.04 8.64
N LEU A 152 7.22 -3.15 9.33
CA LEU A 152 5.91 -3.80 9.36
C LEU A 152 4.76 -2.89 9.84
N SER A 153 5.05 -1.85 10.64
CA SER A 153 4.00 -0.89 11.02
C SER A 153 3.57 0.02 9.87
N THR A 154 4.40 0.17 8.82
CA THR A 154 4.03 0.92 7.61
C THR A 154 2.87 0.26 6.88
N ALA A 155 2.82 -1.09 6.84
CA ALA A 155 1.67 -1.82 6.32
C ALA A 155 0.35 -1.48 7.02
N LEU A 156 0.40 -1.05 8.28
CA LEU A 156 -0.76 -0.69 9.10
C LEU A 156 -1.19 0.77 8.92
N ARG A 157 -0.40 1.58 8.20
CA ARG A 157 -0.74 2.98 7.87
C ARG A 157 -1.76 3.03 6.72
N GLN A 158 -3.01 2.65 7.05
CA GLN A 158 -4.08 2.50 6.08
C GLN A 158 -4.93 3.78 5.95
N PRO A 159 -5.34 4.16 4.73
CA PRO A 159 -6.19 5.34 4.49
C PRO A 159 -7.60 5.16 5.04
N TRP A 160 -8.26 6.26 5.39
CA TRP A 160 -9.64 6.27 5.86
C TRP A 160 -10.67 6.39 4.72
N SER A 161 -10.21 6.63 3.50
CA SER A 161 -11.03 6.84 2.29
C SER A 161 -10.96 5.68 1.28
N GLY A 162 -10.46 4.50 1.69
CA GLY A 162 -10.29 3.33 0.81
C GLY A 162 -11.54 2.86 0.09
N PHE A 163 -12.74 3.17 0.64
CA PHE A 163 -14.02 2.86 -0.02
C PHE A 163 -14.21 3.61 -1.36
N LEU A 164 -13.48 4.69 -1.63
CA LEU A 164 -13.56 5.46 -2.87
C LEU A 164 -13.18 4.66 -4.12
N THR A 165 -12.34 3.63 -3.96
CA THR A 165 -11.92 2.77 -5.07
C THR A 165 -12.55 1.37 -5.03
N SER A 166 -13.43 1.09 -4.07
CA SER A 166 -14.08 -0.22 -3.93
C SER A 166 -14.86 -0.68 -5.18
N TRP A 167 -15.29 0.24 -6.04
CA TRP A 167 -15.94 -0.03 -7.30
C TRP A 167 -15.04 -0.77 -8.32
N VAL A 168 -13.72 -0.65 -8.21
CA VAL A 168 -12.74 -1.34 -9.07
C VAL A 168 -12.91 -2.86 -8.98
N PHE A 169 -13.38 -3.37 -7.85
CA PHE A 169 -13.57 -4.80 -7.62
C PHE A 169 -14.97 -5.32 -8.02
N LEU A 170 -15.87 -4.46 -8.51
CA LEU A 170 -17.21 -4.86 -8.97
C LEU A 170 -17.23 -5.81 -10.18
N PRO A 171 -16.22 -5.86 -11.06
CA PRO A 171 -16.14 -6.91 -12.06
C PRO A 171 -16.18 -8.33 -11.48
N MET A 172 -15.64 -8.57 -10.28
CA MET A 172 -15.65 -9.88 -9.65
C MET A 172 -17.08 -10.42 -9.40
N PRO A 173 -17.96 -9.72 -8.65
CA PRO A 173 -19.33 -10.16 -8.49
C PRO A 173 -20.13 -10.14 -9.82
N LEU A 174 -19.80 -9.27 -10.77
CA LEU A 174 -20.42 -9.25 -12.09
C LEU A 174 -20.08 -10.53 -12.90
N LEU A 175 -18.86 -11.03 -12.77
CA LEU A 175 -18.40 -12.30 -13.34
C LEU A 175 -18.80 -13.52 -12.49
N GLY A 176 -19.67 -13.36 -11.50
CA GLY A 176 -20.26 -14.45 -10.73
C GLY A 176 -19.36 -15.00 -9.62
N ILE A 177 -18.33 -14.27 -9.20
CA ILE A 177 -17.52 -14.63 -8.03
C ILE A 177 -18.34 -14.29 -6.77
N PRO A 178 -18.63 -15.29 -5.90
CA PRO A 178 -19.43 -15.07 -4.70
C PRO A 178 -18.79 -14.07 -3.73
N ALA A 179 -19.59 -13.25 -3.06
CA ALA A 179 -19.10 -12.18 -2.19
C ALA A 179 -18.13 -12.65 -1.10
N HIS A 180 -18.35 -13.84 -0.51
CA HIS A 180 -17.43 -14.38 0.49
C HIS A 180 -16.03 -14.72 -0.07
N HIS A 181 -15.93 -15.11 -1.35
CA HIS A 181 -14.64 -15.31 -2.02
C HIS A 181 -13.97 -13.97 -2.36
N VAL A 182 -14.74 -12.94 -2.74
CA VAL A 182 -14.21 -11.59 -2.94
C VAL A 182 -13.58 -11.06 -1.64
N VAL A 183 -14.32 -11.16 -0.53
CA VAL A 183 -13.82 -10.74 0.80
C VAL A 183 -12.59 -11.56 1.20
N LYS A 184 -12.62 -12.89 0.99
CA LYS A 184 -11.49 -13.76 1.35
C LYS A 184 -10.25 -13.47 0.52
N ALA A 185 -10.41 -13.21 -0.77
CA ALA A 185 -9.31 -12.82 -1.65
C ALA A 185 -8.69 -11.48 -1.19
N ALA A 186 -9.53 -10.49 -0.83
CA ALA A 186 -9.08 -9.24 -0.25
C ALA A 186 -8.23 -9.45 1.01
N GLN A 187 -8.76 -10.22 1.98
CA GLN A 187 -8.06 -10.50 3.25
C GLN A 187 -6.71 -11.19 3.01
N LEU A 188 -6.66 -12.21 2.15
CA LEU A 188 -5.44 -12.96 1.86
C LEU A 188 -4.41 -12.10 1.12
N ASN A 189 -4.86 -11.25 0.20
CA ASN A 189 -3.98 -10.33 -0.52
C ASN A 189 -3.37 -9.29 0.44
N LEU A 190 -4.17 -8.66 1.31
CA LEU A 190 -3.67 -7.71 2.30
C LEU A 190 -2.76 -8.36 3.35
N LEU A 191 -3.09 -9.60 3.78
CA LEU A 191 -2.24 -10.36 4.71
C LEU A 191 -0.89 -10.68 4.07
N TYR A 192 -0.88 -11.05 2.78
CA TYR A 192 0.37 -11.23 2.03
C TYR A 192 1.17 -9.93 2.01
N GLN A 193 0.56 -8.82 1.71
CA GLN A 193 1.26 -7.54 1.63
C GLN A 193 1.83 -7.06 2.98
N TYR A 194 1.28 -7.48 4.10
CA TYR A 194 1.81 -7.10 5.42
C TYR A 194 3.29 -7.45 5.58
N TRP A 195 3.67 -8.71 5.31
CA TRP A 195 5.04 -9.18 5.57
C TRP A 195 6.08 -8.66 4.59
N ILE A 196 5.68 -8.16 3.42
CA ILE A 196 6.64 -7.55 2.47
C ILE A 196 7.05 -6.13 2.84
N HIS A 197 6.39 -5.49 3.82
CA HIS A 197 6.76 -4.18 4.34
C HIS A 197 7.91 -4.26 5.34
N THR A 198 9.08 -4.73 4.93
CA THR A 198 10.20 -4.90 5.84
C THR A 198 11.55 -4.66 5.18
N GLU A 199 12.49 -4.09 5.94
CA GLU A 199 13.91 -4.06 5.62
C GLU A 199 14.67 -5.24 6.26
N ALA A 200 14.05 -6.04 7.14
CA ALA A 200 14.70 -7.17 7.81
C ALA A 200 14.98 -8.36 6.86
N ILE A 201 14.26 -8.43 5.74
CA ILE A 201 14.43 -9.43 4.69
C ILE A 201 15.03 -8.73 3.46
N ASP A 202 16.19 -9.15 3.04
CA ASP A 202 16.88 -8.61 1.87
C ASP A 202 16.19 -9.08 0.57
N ARG A 203 16.82 -9.89 -0.24
CA ARG A 203 16.22 -10.48 -1.45
C ARG A 203 15.92 -11.95 -1.25
N LEU A 204 14.82 -12.37 -1.84
CA LEU A 204 14.47 -13.79 -1.91
C LEU A 204 15.15 -14.48 -3.10
N PRO A 205 15.14 -15.84 -3.14
CA PRO A 205 15.69 -16.56 -4.27
C PRO A 205 15.05 -16.15 -5.62
N LYS A 206 15.84 -16.13 -6.69
CA LYS A 206 15.42 -15.68 -8.03
C LYS A 206 14.07 -16.22 -8.52
N PRO A 207 13.70 -17.51 -8.33
CA PRO A 207 12.38 -18.00 -8.76
C PRO A 207 11.22 -17.30 -8.04
N THR A 208 11.37 -16.97 -6.75
CA THR A 208 10.37 -16.23 -5.97
C THR A 208 10.26 -14.79 -6.46
N GLU A 209 11.40 -14.09 -6.61
CA GLU A 209 11.49 -12.73 -7.16
C GLU A 209 10.95 -12.63 -8.62
N ALA A 210 10.97 -13.74 -9.36
CA ALA A 210 10.47 -13.75 -10.72
C ALA A 210 8.94 -13.66 -10.79
N VAL A 211 8.22 -14.18 -9.79
CA VAL A 211 6.76 -14.37 -9.82
C VAL A 211 6.04 -13.52 -8.76
N PHE A 212 6.58 -13.46 -7.54
CA PHE A 212 5.92 -12.84 -6.41
C PHE A 212 6.44 -11.43 -6.13
N ASN A 213 5.56 -10.57 -5.62
CA ASN A 213 5.97 -9.33 -5.00
C ASN A 213 6.66 -9.66 -3.67
N THR A 214 7.88 -9.18 -3.49
CA THR A 214 8.76 -9.51 -2.36
C THR A 214 9.13 -8.24 -1.59
N PRO A 215 9.75 -8.34 -0.41
CA PRO A 215 10.23 -7.16 0.30
C PRO A 215 11.09 -6.25 -0.58
N SER A 216 11.99 -6.78 -1.43
CA SER A 216 12.84 -5.95 -2.29
C SER A 216 12.02 -5.18 -3.34
N HIS A 217 10.98 -5.78 -3.91
CA HIS A 217 10.11 -5.13 -4.87
C HIS A 217 9.23 -4.05 -4.20
N HIS A 218 8.74 -4.35 -3.00
CA HIS A 218 7.83 -3.44 -2.30
C HIS A 218 8.58 -2.27 -1.65
N ARG A 219 9.86 -2.44 -1.27
CA ARG A 219 10.73 -1.31 -0.91
C ARG A 219 10.88 -0.32 -2.06
N VAL A 220 11.11 -0.82 -3.29
CA VAL A 220 11.15 0.03 -4.50
C VAL A 220 9.84 0.80 -4.67
N HIS A 221 8.69 0.13 -4.49
CA HIS A 221 7.38 0.76 -4.56
C HIS A 221 7.23 1.93 -3.57
N HIS A 222 7.75 1.79 -2.36
CA HIS A 222 7.76 2.85 -1.33
C HIS A 222 8.88 3.87 -1.50
N GLY A 223 9.72 3.72 -2.52
CA GLY A 223 10.88 4.58 -2.74
C GLY A 223 10.54 5.96 -3.26
N ALA A 224 10.99 7.02 -2.58
CA ALA A 224 10.95 8.40 -3.05
C ALA A 224 12.12 8.76 -4.00
N ASN A 225 12.99 7.82 -4.31
CA ASN A 225 14.07 8.00 -5.29
C ASN A 225 13.48 8.21 -6.68
N PRO A 226 13.97 9.14 -7.51
CA PRO A 226 13.38 9.43 -8.83
C PRO A 226 13.18 8.21 -9.74
N GLN A 227 14.11 7.24 -9.72
CA GLN A 227 14.02 6.01 -10.52
C GLN A 227 12.96 5.01 -10.01
N TYR A 228 12.49 5.14 -8.77
CA TYR A 228 11.55 4.23 -8.14
C TYR A 228 10.12 4.75 -8.10
N LEU A 229 9.93 6.03 -8.45
CA LEU A 229 8.59 6.61 -8.48
C LEU A 229 7.70 5.87 -9.50
N ASP A 230 6.49 5.57 -9.09
CA ASP A 230 5.47 4.95 -9.93
C ASP A 230 5.88 3.56 -10.47
N LYS A 231 6.49 2.72 -9.59
CA LYS A 231 6.92 1.35 -9.89
C LYS A 231 6.33 0.32 -8.94
N ASN A 232 6.29 -0.94 -9.39
CA ASN A 232 6.00 -2.14 -8.60
C ASN A 232 4.65 -2.11 -7.86
N TYR A 233 3.55 -2.02 -8.59
CA TYR A 233 2.19 -1.93 -8.05
C TYR A 233 1.55 -3.28 -7.65
N GLY A 234 2.18 -4.42 -7.99
CA GLY A 234 1.62 -5.74 -7.73
C GLY A 234 1.30 -5.98 -6.24
N GLY A 235 0.20 -6.65 -5.96
CA GLY A 235 -0.14 -7.09 -4.60
C GLY A 235 0.64 -8.35 -4.20
N ILE A 236 0.23 -9.50 -4.72
CA ILE A 236 0.93 -10.79 -4.52
C ILE A 236 1.89 -11.08 -5.67
N LEU A 237 1.45 -10.85 -6.92
CA LEU A 237 2.17 -11.23 -8.12
C LEU A 237 2.84 -10.01 -8.76
N ILE A 238 4.18 -10.04 -8.84
CA ILE A 238 4.97 -9.01 -9.54
C ILE A 238 4.90 -9.18 -11.07
N VAL A 239 4.31 -10.26 -11.55
CA VAL A 239 4.17 -10.54 -12.98
C VAL A 239 3.34 -9.47 -13.69
N TRP A 240 2.41 -8.82 -13.00
CA TRP A 240 1.62 -7.72 -13.58
C TRP A 240 2.51 -6.53 -13.93
N ASP A 241 3.42 -6.17 -13.04
CA ASP A 241 4.37 -5.07 -13.29
C ASP A 241 5.28 -5.38 -14.47
N LYS A 242 5.76 -6.61 -14.57
CA LYS A 242 6.57 -7.06 -15.71
C LYS A 242 5.77 -7.06 -17.01
N LEU A 243 4.50 -7.48 -16.96
CA LEU A 243 3.63 -7.52 -18.14
C LEU A 243 3.27 -6.10 -18.64
N PHE A 244 3.03 -5.17 -17.72
CA PHE A 244 2.58 -3.80 -18.05
C PHE A 244 3.70 -2.74 -18.01
N GLY A 245 4.98 -3.16 -17.84
CA GLY A 245 6.15 -2.30 -17.95
C GLY A 245 6.38 -1.36 -16.76
N THR A 246 5.84 -1.69 -15.58
CA THR A 246 6.01 -0.91 -14.36
C THR A 246 7.00 -1.54 -13.37
N PHE A 247 7.64 -2.65 -13.74
CA PHE A 247 8.63 -3.32 -12.91
C PHE A 247 9.96 -2.57 -12.87
N GLU A 248 10.49 -2.38 -11.65
CA GLU A 248 11.84 -1.86 -11.41
C GLU A 248 12.52 -2.68 -10.30
N PRO A 249 13.75 -3.21 -10.51
CA PRO A 249 14.48 -3.91 -9.47
C PRO A 249 15.07 -2.93 -8.46
N GLU A 250 15.26 -3.38 -7.22
CA GLU A 250 16.00 -2.63 -6.21
C GLU A 250 17.50 -2.67 -6.53
N VAL A 251 18.09 -1.55 -6.93
CA VAL A 251 19.51 -1.44 -7.27
C VAL A 251 20.27 -0.43 -6.41
N ARG A 252 19.56 0.41 -5.68
CA ARG A 252 20.11 1.43 -4.78
C ARG A 252 19.33 1.45 -3.48
N ARG A 253 19.94 1.94 -2.41
CA ARG A 253 19.26 2.18 -1.14
C ARG A 253 18.02 3.02 -1.34
N ILE A 254 16.93 2.62 -0.71
CA ILE A 254 15.64 3.28 -0.81
C ILE A 254 15.58 4.46 0.17
N LYS A 255 15.14 5.60 -0.33
CA LYS A 255 14.72 6.74 0.49
C LYS A 255 13.21 6.68 0.62
N TYR A 256 12.72 6.56 1.85
CA TYR A 256 11.29 6.48 2.13
C TYR A 256 10.65 7.84 2.39
N GLY A 257 9.31 7.86 2.37
CA GLY A 257 8.51 9.05 2.50
C GLY A 257 8.03 9.59 1.16
N LEU A 258 7.60 10.83 1.16
CA LEU A 258 7.11 11.52 -0.04
C LEU A 258 8.23 12.32 -0.70
N THR A 259 8.09 12.63 -1.98
CA THR A 259 8.97 13.60 -2.67
C THR A 259 8.98 14.97 -1.97
N LYS A 260 7.89 15.29 -1.29
CA LYS A 260 7.75 16.42 -0.37
C LYS A 260 7.08 15.94 0.90
N ASN A 261 7.86 15.69 1.94
CA ASN A 261 7.37 15.19 3.21
C ASN A 261 6.45 16.18 3.94
N ILE A 262 5.47 15.64 4.66
CA ILE A 262 4.48 16.42 5.42
C ILE A 262 4.91 16.70 6.86
N HIS A 263 5.97 16.07 7.34
CA HIS A 263 6.58 16.26 8.67
C HIS A 263 5.56 16.30 9.80
N THR A 264 4.68 15.30 9.90
CA THR A 264 3.63 15.26 10.92
C THR A 264 3.28 13.83 11.31
N TYR A 265 2.92 13.65 12.58
CA TYR A 265 2.34 12.40 13.12
C TYR A 265 0.84 12.56 13.43
N ASN A 266 0.22 13.67 13.08
CA ASN A 266 -1.21 13.89 13.27
C ASN A 266 -2.01 13.06 12.25
N PRO A 267 -2.85 12.07 12.69
CA PRO A 267 -3.55 11.17 11.78
C PRO A 267 -4.52 11.88 10.83
N ILE A 268 -5.19 12.95 11.31
CA ILE A 268 -6.12 13.73 10.47
C ILE A 268 -5.35 14.42 9.33
N ARG A 269 -4.19 15.03 9.66
CA ARG A 269 -3.36 15.66 8.64
C ARG A 269 -2.77 14.63 7.69
N ILE A 270 -2.31 13.48 8.19
CA ILE A 270 -1.83 12.36 7.36
C ILE A 270 -2.92 11.91 6.39
N GLY A 271 -4.16 11.70 6.86
CA GLY A 271 -5.26 11.16 6.06
C GLY A 271 -5.84 12.12 5.02
N TYR A 272 -5.72 13.45 5.23
CA TYR A 272 -6.49 14.41 4.42
C TYR A 272 -5.69 15.54 3.78
N HIS A 273 -4.36 15.65 4.01
CA HIS A 273 -3.57 16.79 3.50
C HIS A 273 -3.70 16.96 1.98
N GLU A 274 -3.62 15.89 1.21
CA GLU A 274 -3.69 15.94 -0.26
C GLU A 274 -5.10 16.27 -0.76
N PHE A 275 -6.15 15.82 -0.08
CA PHE A 275 -7.53 16.27 -0.38
C PHE A 275 -7.70 17.77 -0.17
N VAL A 276 -7.07 18.32 0.88
CA VAL A 276 -7.05 19.77 1.15
C VAL A 276 -6.28 20.51 0.07
N ASP A 277 -5.16 19.96 -0.39
CA ASP A 277 -4.33 20.56 -1.44
C ASP A 277 -5.07 20.53 -2.79
N ILE A 278 -5.72 19.42 -3.17
CA ILE A 278 -6.61 19.35 -4.33
C ILE A 278 -7.69 20.45 -4.25
N ALA A 279 -8.39 20.55 -3.12
CA ALA A 279 -9.44 21.56 -2.95
C ALA A 279 -8.92 22.99 -3.07
N ARG A 280 -7.70 23.26 -2.57
CA ARG A 280 -7.02 24.54 -2.68
C ARG A 280 -6.68 24.88 -4.14
N ASP A 281 -6.11 23.92 -4.87
CA ASP A 281 -5.70 24.10 -6.26
C ASP A 281 -6.91 24.29 -7.18
N VAL A 282 -7.96 23.51 -7.00
CA VAL A 282 -9.24 23.64 -7.72
C VAL A 282 -9.89 25.00 -7.49
N ARG A 283 -9.84 25.54 -6.24
CA ARG A 283 -10.37 26.89 -5.94
C ARG A 283 -9.56 28.01 -6.60
N ARG A 284 -8.23 27.84 -6.72
CA ARG A 284 -7.32 28.82 -7.33
C ARG A 284 -7.36 28.80 -8.86
N ALA A 285 -7.68 27.65 -9.45
CA ALA A 285 -7.75 27.51 -10.90
C ALA A 285 -8.93 28.32 -11.48
N SER A 286 -8.66 29.14 -12.49
CA SER A 286 -9.67 29.93 -13.19
C SER A 286 -10.41 29.12 -14.27
N ARG A 287 -9.70 28.20 -14.95
CA ARG A 287 -10.24 27.43 -16.08
C ARG A 287 -10.79 26.07 -15.61
N TRP A 288 -11.92 25.62 -16.11
CA TRP A 288 -12.50 24.32 -15.82
C TRP A 288 -11.55 23.15 -16.13
N ARG A 289 -10.85 23.24 -17.24
CA ARG A 289 -9.87 22.21 -17.64
C ARG A 289 -8.77 22.04 -16.58
N ASP A 290 -8.32 23.13 -15.97
CA ASP A 290 -7.28 23.10 -14.94
C ASP A 290 -7.85 22.54 -13.63
N LYS A 291 -9.09 22.87 -13.29
CA LYS A 291 -9.80 22.26 -12.14
C LYS A 291 -9.88 20.74 -12.27
N LEU A 292 -10.32 20.25 -13.44
CA LEU A 292 -10.33 18.81 -13.71
C LEU A 292 -8.93 18.22 -13.76
N GLY A 293 -7.93 18.95 -14.26
CA GLY A 293 -6.53 18.56 -14.28
C GLY A 293 -5.99 18.33 -12.87
N TYR A 294 -6.25 19.24 -11.93
CA TYR A 294 -5.84 19.09 -10.54
C TYR A 294 -6.47 17.91 -9.81
N VAL A 295 -7.61 17.40 -10.28
CA VAL A 295 -8.30 16.24 -9.69
C VAL A 295 -7.85 14.93 -10.34
N PHE A 296 -7.77 14.89 -11.68
CA PHE A 296 -7.70 13.62 -12.42
C PHE A 296 -6.39 13.37 -13.15
N ARG A 297 -5.48 14.35 -13.24
CA ARG A 297 -4.14 14.12 -13.77
C ARG A 297 -3.20 13.57 -12.70
N CYS A 298 -1.97 13.23 -13.12
CA CYS A 298 -0.98 12.69 -12.20
C CYS A 298 -0.67 13.64 -11.03
N PRO A 299 -0.30 13.14 -9.86
CA PRO A 299 0.20 13.94 -8.77
C PRO A 299 1.33 14.87 -9.24
N GLY A 300 1.34 16.12 -8.75
CA GLY A 300 2.33 17.13 -9.16
C GLY A 300 2.08 17.80 -10.52
N TRP A 301 1.03 17.41 -11.27
CA TRP A 301 0.68 18.11 -12.50
C TRP A 301 0.33 19.58 -12.25
N GLN A 302 0.79 20.44 -13.15
CA GLN A 302 0.47 21.87 -13.17
C GLN A 302 -0.05 22.26 -14.58
N PRO A 303 -0.98 23.24 -14.69
CA PRO A 303 -1.40 23.76 -15.98
C PRO A 303 -0.22 24.39 -16.71
N ALA A 304 -0.21 24.26 -18.03
CA ALA A 304 0.72 25.02 -18.85
C ALA A 304 0.45 26.53 -18.70
N SER A 305 1.49 27.30 -18.47
CA SER A 305 1.45 28.76 -18.34
C SER A 305 0.94 29.43 -19.62
#